data_895ae4daf2f8721b3afa3c5399a80650
#
_entry.id   895ae4daf2f8721b3afa3c5399a80650
#
_cell.length_a   1.000
_cell.length_b   1.000
_cell.length_c   1.000
_cell.angle_alpha   90.00
_cell.angle_beta   90.00
_cell.angle_gamma   90.00
#
_symmetry.space_group_name_H-M   'P 1'
#
loop_
_entity.id
_entity.type
_entity.pdbx_description
1 polymer ?
#
loop_
_entity_poly.entity_id
_entity_poly.type
_entity_poly.pdbx_seq_one_letter_code
_entity_poly.pdbx_strand_id
1 'polypeptide(L)'
;MGAAAGSTVCVASVIHVTLSYNNLETLEDGYGISLRPLSQYAEEVYRDTDVSGFWPKLVEEGEYTPADLARTARMHKAIAVMLFKLECALIGRNPDFGMQGRALLEQVDFVSQTIVIDGVEYHMKDCDFPTVDPARPAALTPGERDVLDKLCQSFMQSEKLARHVRFLYAKGSVYRIENNNLLFHGAVPLDENGEFARVEYGGETFSGRAWMDKCERMARQGYFAPVGSDARRRGRDFLYYLWCGPLSPIFGRDRMASFEHLFVDGEFPERKNPYYA
;
A
#
# COMPACT_ATOMS: atom_id res chain seq x y z
N MET A 1 7.00 -1.48 -8.60
CA MET A 1 6.65 -0.71 -9.82
C MET A 1 6.08 0.67 -9.44
N GLY A 2 5.02 0.76 -8.63
CA GLY A 2 4.39 2.03 -8.25
C GLY A 2 5.33 3.02 -7.56
N ALA A 3 6.16 2.57 -6.62
CA ALA A 3 7.15 3.41 -5.94
C ALA A 3 8.18 4.02 -6.93
N ALA A 4 8.71 3.22 -7.86
CA ALA A 4 9.60 3.69 -8.91
C ALA A 4 8.93 4.63 -9.93
N ALA A 5 7.59 4.55 -10.04
CA ALA A 5 6.80 5.50 -10.82
C ALA A 5 6.59 6.83 -10.09
N GLY A 6 6.96 6.94 -8.81
CA GLY A 6 6.74 8.10 -7.94
C GLY A 6 5.30 8.17 -7.38
N SER A 7 4.66 7.02 -7.16
CA SER A 7 3.41 6.93 -6.41
C SER A 7 3.70 7.00 -4.91
N THR A 8 3.33 8.08 -4.25
CA THR A 8 3.62 8.32 -2.83
C THR A 8 3.02 7.23 -1.93
N VAL A 9 1.79 6.80 -2.21
CA VAL A 9 1.14 5.72 -1.46
C VAL A 9 1.86 4.38 -1.65
N CYS A 10 2.35 4.08 -2.87
CA CYS A 10 3.15 2.87 -3.11
C CYS A 10 4.52 2.95 -2.41
N VAL A 11 5.15 4.13 -2.34
CA VAL A 11 6.39 4.35 -1.57
C VAL A 11 6.13 4.08 -0.09
N ALA A 12 5.10 4.68 0.49
CA ALA A 12 4.73 4.47 1.89
C ALA A 12 4.43 2.99 2.17
N SER A 13 3.70 2.31 1.28
CA SER A 13 3.37 0.88 1.41
C SER A 13 4.60 -0.01 1.37
N VAL A 14 5.55 0.23 0.46
CA VAL A 14 6.81 -0.54 0.39
C VAL A 14 7.61 -0.36 1.67
N ILE A 15 7.76 0.88 2.15
CA ILE A 15 8.52 1.17 3.38
C ILE A 15 7.82 0.53 4.60
N HIS A 16 6.49 0.62 4.68
CA HIS A 16 5.70 -0.01 5.73
C HIS A 16 5.98 -1.53 5.83
N VAL A 17 5.91 -2.24 4.70
CA VAL A 17 6.22 -3.68 4.66
C VAL A 17 7.68 -3.95 5.00
N THR A 18 8.62 -3.14 4.49
CA THR A 18 10.05 -3.29 4.78
C THR A 18 10.33 -3.18 6.28
N LEU A 19 9.73 -2.19 6.95
CA LEU A 19 9.91 -1.96 8.39
C LEU A 19 9.23 -3.05 9.23
N SER A 20 8.08 -3.58 8.79
CA SER A 20 7.38 -4.64 9.50
C SER A 20 8.19 -5.95 9.62
N TYR A 21 9.17 -6.15 8.72
CA TYR A 21 10.07 -7.31 8.72
C TYR A 21 11.54 -6.96 9.00
N ASN A 22 11.82 -5.72 9.41
CA ASN A 22 13.19 -5.20 9.63
C ASN A 22 14.14 -5.37 8.43
N ASN A 23 13.62 -5.32 7.22
CA ASN A 23 14.40 -5.54 5.99
C ASN A 23 14.85 -4.22 5.34
N LEU A 24 15.47 -3.33 6.14
CA LEU A 24 15.92 -2.01 5.69
C LEU A 24 17.08 -2.10 4.69
N GLU A 25 17.98 -3.09 4.88
CA GLU A 25 19.15 -3.29 4.02
C GLU A 25 18.77 -3.45 2.54
N THR A 26 17.62 -4.08 2.26
CA THR A 26 17.13 -4.19 0.88
C THR A 26 16.92 -2.83 0.23
N LEU A 27 16.42 -1.83 0.96
CA LEU A 27 16.23 -0.49 0.44
C LEU A 27 17.53 0.32 0.45
N GLU A 28 18.24 0.34 1.57
CA GLU A 28 19.41 1.20 1.77
C GLU A 28 20.63 0.67 0.99
N ASP A 29 21.07 -0.54 1.27
CA ASP A 29 22.24 -1.14 0.59
C ASP A 29 21.88 -1.71 -0.77
N GLY A 30 20.69 -2.34 -0.86
CA GLY A 30 20.21 -2.97 -2.07
C GLY A 30 19.95 -1.96 -3.20
N TYR A 31 19.29 -0.85 -2.92
CA TYR A 31 18.83 0.13 -3.90
C TYR A 31 19.35 1.55 -3.68
N GLY A 32 20.10 1.82 -2.63
CA GLY A 32 20.59 3.16 -2.28
C GLY A 32 19.47 4.14 -1.87
N ILE A 33 18.37 3.61 -1.33
CA ILE A 33 17.19 4.38 -0.93
C ILE A 33 17.31 4.71 0.56
N SER A 34 17.61 5.97 0.88
CA SER A 34 17.79 6.39 2.27
C SER A 34 16.46 6.60 3.00
N LEU A 35 16.30 5.96 4.14
CA LEU A 35 15.18 6.16 5.06
C LEU A 35 15.46 7.20 6.15
N ARG A 36 16.61 7.89 6.09
CA ARG A 36 17.01 8.92 7.07
C ARG A 36 15.95 10.00 7.31
N PRO A 37 15.25 10.55 6.28
CA PRO A 37 14.20 11.54 6.51
C PRO A 37 13.08 11.01 7.41
N LEU A 38 12.66 9.75 7.21
CA LEU A 38 11.66 9.10 8.04
C LEU A 38 12.17 8.84 9.46
N SER A 39 13.41 8.37 9.60
CA SER A 39 14.02 8.12 10.90
C SER A 39 14.10 9.40 11.75
N GLN A 40 14.55 10.51 11.16
CA GLN A 40 14.61 11.80 11.86
C GLN A 40 13.22 12.29 12.28
N TYR A 41 12.26 12.23 11.39
CA TYR A 41 10.88 12.61 11.66
C TYR A 41 10.25 11.75 12.76
N ALA A 42 10.45 10.44 12.72
CA ALA A 42 9.93 9.52 13.73
C ALA A 42 10.53 9.77 15.12
N GLU A 43 11.84 10.07 15.19
CA GLU A 43 12.50 10.43 16.47
C GLU A 43 12.01 11.78 17.01
N GLU A 44 11.61 12.70 16.19
CA GLU A 44 11.11 14.01 16.60
C GLU A 44 9.63 13.95 17.02
N VAL A 45 8.78 13.29 16.24
CA VAL A 45 7.31 13.37 16.39
C VAL A 45 6.72 12.17 17.13
N TYR A 46 7.34 10.99 17.02
CA TYR A 46 6.85 9.73 17.59
C TYR A 46 7.70 9.22 18.76
N ARG A 47 8.54 10.08 19.36
CA ARG A 47 9.45 9.71 20.45
C ARG A 47 8.73 9.12 21.66
N ASP A 48 7.66 9.78 22.07
CA ASP A 48 6.91 9.46 23.28
C ASP A 48 5.62 8.67 23.01
N THR A 49 5.44 8.22 21.75
CA THR A 49 4.28 7.47 21.30
C THR A 49 4.43 5.99 21.64
N ASP A 50 3.35 5.33 22.04
CA ASP A 50 3.36 3.86 22.18
C ASP A 50 3.55 3.21 20.80
N VAL A 51 4.58 2.39 20.70
CA VAL A 51 4.94 1.65 19.48
C VAL A 51 4.95 0.13 19.68
N SER A 52 4.37 -0.35 20.78
CA SER A 52 4.37 -1.78 21.15
C SER A 52 3.81 -2.68 20.05
N GLY A 53 2.78 -2.21 19.33
CA GLY A 53 2.17 -2.92 18.20
C GLY A 53 2.99 -2.87 16.90
N PHE A 54 4.11 -2.16 16.87
CA PHE A 54 4.89 -1.89 15.65
C PHE A 54 6.29 -2.52 15.64
N TRP A 55 6.59 -3.33 16.65
CA TRP A 55 7.86 -4.05 16.67
C TRP A 55 7.98 -4.94 15.43
N PRO A 56 9.14 -4.90 14.74
CA PRO A 56 9.33 -5.67 13.53
C PRO A 56 9.36 -7.18 13.83
N LYS A 57 8.83 -7.94 12.87
CA LYS A 57 8.99 -9.41 12.84
C LYS A 57 10.37 -9.70 12.27
N LEU A 58 11.26 -10.21 13.09
CA LEU A 58 12.62 -10.57 12.65
C LEU A 58 12.54 -11.87 11.83
N VAL A 59 12.98 -11.81 10.58
CA VAL A 59 13.00 -12.95 9.65
C VAL A 59 14.36 -13.65 9.70
N GLU A 60 15.42 -12.88 10.01
CA GLU A 60 16.78 -13.39 10.11
C GLU A 60 17.34 -13.16 11.51
N GLU A 61 18.19 -14.09 11.98
CA GLU A 61 18.95 -13.90 13.21
C GLU A 61 20.02 -12.83 12.95
N GLY A 62 19.92 -11.70 13.65
CA GLY A 62 20.86 -10.60 13.59
C GLY A 62 21.10 -10.00 14.98
N GLU A 63 22.24 -9.33 15.17
CA GLU A 63 22.53 -8.59 16.40
C GLU A 63 21.83 -7.22 16.36
N TYR A 64 20.54 -7.18 16.74
CA TYR A 64 19.78 -5.93 16.86
C TYR A 64 19.69 -5.50 18.30
N THR A 65 20.06 -4.25 18.59
CA THR A 65 19.86 -3.71 19.92
C THR A 65 18.38 -3.33 20.16
N PRO A 66 17.88 -3.33 21.40
CA PRO A 66 16.54 -2.85 21.72
C PRO A 66 16.30 -1.41 21.23
N ALA A 67 17.35 -0.57 21.20
CA ALA A 67 17.27 0.79 20.69
C ALA A 67 17.04 0.84 19.16
N ASP A 68 17.69 -0.04 18.39
CA ASP A 68 17.49 -0.14 16.95
C ASP A 68 16.07 -0.61 16.62
N LEU A 69 15.57 -1.61 17.33
CA LEU A 69 14.23 -2.11 17.14
C LEU A 69 13.16 -1.07 17.54
N ALA A 70 13.38 -0.32 18.62
CA ALA A 70 12.49 0.76 19.02
C ALA A 70 12.47 1.90 17.97
N ARG A 71 13.63 2.24 17.38
CA ARG A 71 13.72 3.19 16.27
C ARG A 71 12.94 2.69 15.06
N THR A 72 13.12 1.43 14.67
CA THR A 72 12.37 0.80 13.58
C THR A 72 10.87 0.83 13.85
N ALA A 73 10.43 0.53 15.07
CA ALA A 73 9.03 0.56 15.46
C ALA A 73 8.41 1.98 15.36
N ARG A 74 9.15 3.03 15.79
CA ARG A 74 8.72 4.43 15.59
C ARG A 74 8.58 4.80 14.12
N MET A 75 9.56 4.43 13.30
CA MET A 75 9.50 4.65 11.85
C MET A 75 8.32 3.90 11.23
N HIS A 76 8.05 2.68 11.68
CA HIS A 76 6.95 1.85 11.21
C HIS A 76 5.59 2.49 11.53
N LYS A 77 5.37 2.94 12.77
CA LYS A 77 4.15 3.66 13.15
C LYS A 77 3.97 4.95 12.35
N ALA A 78 5.02 5.76 12.23
CA ALA A 78 4.98 7.00 11.47
C ALA A 78 4.59 6.79 10.01
N ILE A 79 5.23 5.85 9.30
CA ILE A 79 4.90 5.58 7.91
C ILE A 79 3.53 4.89 7.73
N ALA A 80 3.09 4.09 8.71
CA ALA A 80 1.75 3.48 8.69
C ALA A 80 0.65 4.55 8.77
N VAL A 81 0.78 5.53 9.67
CA VAL A 81 -0.16 6.65 9.74
C VAL A 81 -0.19 7.44 8.44
N MET A 82 0.98 7.78 7.87
CA MET A 82 1.07 8.45 6.57
C MET A 82 0.43 7.63 5.45
N LEU A 83 0.65 6.31 5.44
CA LEU A 83 0.07 5.39 4.45
C LEU A 83 -1.46 5.43 4.49
N PHE A 84 -2.06 5.32 5.67
CA PHE A 84 -3.52 5.30 5.78
C PHE A 84 -4.17 6.65 5.46
N LYS A 85 -3.50 7.78 5.73
CA LYS A 85 -3.91 9.10 5.23
C LYS A 85 -3.90 9.15 3.69
N LEU A 86 -2.83 8.66 3.08
CA LEU A 86 -2.70 8.59 1.61
C LEU A 86 -3.72 7.64 0.99
N GLU A 87 -4.01 6.51 1.64
CA GLU A 87 -4.99 5.53 1.21
C GLU A 87 -6.39 6.15 1.19
N CYS A 88 -6.83 6.80 2.27
CA CYS A 88 -8.11 7.53 2.32
C CYS A 88 -8.21 8.55 1.17
N ALA A 89 -7.19 9.37 0.98
CA ALA A 89 -7.16 10.37 -0.09
C ALA A 89 -7.18 9.74 -1.49
N LEU A 90 -6.52 8.58 -1.68
CA LEU A 90 -6.52 7.84 -2.94
C LEU A 90 -7.90 7.25 -3.23
N ILE A 91 -8.52 6.61 -2.24
CA ILE A 91 -9.85 5.99 -2.36
C ILE A 91 -10.89 7.07 -2.67
N GLY A 92 -10.86 8.20 -1.96
CA GLY A 92 -11.81 9.29 -2.15
C GLY A 92 -11.79 9.87 -3.58
N ARG A 93 -10.61 9.93 -4.24
CA ARG A 93 -10.51 10.44 -5.63
C ARG A 93 -10.69 9.36 -6.71
N ASN A 94 -10.80 8.08 -6.34
CA ASN A 94 -10.96 6.95 -7.28
C ASN A 94 -12.16 6.07 -6.88
N PRO A 95 -13.39 6.55 -7.00
CA PRO A 95 -14.60 5.79 -6.60
C PRO A 95 -14.73 4.47 -7.37
N ASP A 96 -14.22 4.40 -8.59
CA ASP A 96 -14.26 3.21 -9.45
C ASP A 96 -13.42 2.04 -8.90
N PHE A 97 -12.61 2.25 -7.86
CA PHE A 97 -11.83 1.18 -7.24
C PHE A 97 -12.66 0.24 -6.36
N GLY A 98 -13.90 0.62 -5.99
CA GLY A 98 -14.74 -0.18 -5.10
C GLY A 98 -14.14 -0.37 -3.70
N MET A 99 -13.29 0.57 -3.24
CA MET A 99 -12.55 0.48 -1.99
C MET A 99 -13.06 1.43 -0.89
N GLN A 100 -14.25 2.02 -1.03
CA GLN A 100 -14.76 3.04 -0.10
C GLN A 100 -14.79 2.55 1.35
N GLY A 101 -15.15 1.28 1.58
CA GLY A 101 -15.10 0.67 2.91
C GLY A 101 -13.70 0.49 3.49
N ARG A 102 -12.64 0.82 2.73
CA ARG A 102 -11.24 0.73 3.15
C ARG A 102 -10.61 2.07 3.55
N ALA A 103 -11.34 3.17 3.45
CA ALA A 103 -10.91 4.46 3.99
C ALA A 103 -11.05 4.48 5.52
N LEU A 104 -10.38 3.53 6.20
CA LEU A 104 -10.64 3.19 7.59
C LEU A 104 -10.25 4.30 8.57
N LEU A 105 -9.19 5.04 8.32
CA LEU A 105 -8.76 6.13 9.20
C LEU A 105 -9.83 7.24 9.31
N GLU A 106 -10.62 7.45 8.24
CA GLU A 106 -11.74 8.41 8.25
C GLU A 106 -13.00 7.88 8.96
N GLN A 107 -13.04 6.58 9.27
CA GLN A 107 -14.17 5.92 9.93
C GLN A 107 -13.94 5.76 11.44
N VAL A 108 -12.77 6.14 11.96
CA VAL A 108 -12.46 6.06 13.39
C VAL A 108 -13.26 7.13 14.15
N ASP A 109 -14.02 6.71 15.15
CA ASP A 109 -14.52 7.61 16.18
C ASP A 109 -13.42 7.79 17.24
N PHE A 110 -12.76 8.94 17.20
CA PHE A 110 -11.65 9.26 18.12
C PHE A 110 -12.12 9.58 19.54
N VAL A 111 -13.43 9.81 19.77
CA VAL A 111 -13.98 10.08 21.09
C VAL A 111 -14.26 8.79 21.84
N SER A 112 -14.97 7.85 21.18
CA SER A 112 -15.26 6.53 21.73
C SER A 112 -14.13 5.53 21.54
N GLN A 113 -13.14 5.86 20.71
CA GLN A 113 -12.05 4.97 20.28
C GLN A 113 -12.59 3.67 19.67
N THR A 114 -13.56 3.80 18.78
CA THR A 114 -14.18 2.69 18.05
C THR A 114 -14.15 2.90 16.55
N ILE A 115 -14.36 1.82 15.81
CA ILE A 115 -14.50 1.84 14.35
C ILE A 115 -15.54 0.81 13.92
N VAL A 116 -16.32 1.11 12.87
CA VAL A 116 -17.24 0.14 12.27
C VAL A 116 -16.61 -0.44 11.00
N ILE A 117 -16.41 -1.76 10.97
CA ILE A 117 -15.86 -2.49 9.82
C ILE A 117 -16.86 -3.57 9.43
N ASP A 118 -17.32 -3.58 8.18
CA ASP A 118 -18.32 -4.53 7.66
C ASP A 118 -19.61 -4.58 8.51
N GLY A 119 -20.01 -3.44 9.11
CA GLY A 119 -21.21 -3.33 9.95
C GLY A 119 -21.03 -3.81 11.39
N VAL A 120 -19.83 -4.19 11.80
CA VAL A 120 -19.48 -4.57 13.17
C VAL A 120 -18.63 -3.49 13.81
N GLU A 121 -18.99 -3.09 15.04
CA GLU A 121 -18.20 -2.15 15.83
C GLU A 121 -17.07 -2.86 16.57
N TYR A 122 -15.88 -2.29 16.51
CA TYR A 122 -14.65 -2.77 17.15
C TYR A 122 -14.04 -1.66 18.00
N HIS A 123 -13.36 -2.01 19.08
CA HIS A 123 -12.51 -1.09 19.81
C HIS A 123 -11.16 -0.92 19.10
N MET A 124 -10.63 0.30 19.18
CA MET A 124 -9.26 0.57 18.75
C MET A 124 -8.30 0.18 19.86
N LYS A 125 -7.31 -0.65 19.56
CA LYS A 125 -6.23 -0.99 20.50
C LYS A 125 -5.13 0.08 20.54
N ASP A 126 -5.08 0.94 19.53
CA ASP A 126 -4.14 2.05 19.43
C ASP A 126 -4.82 3.23 18.71
N CYS A 127 -5.00 4.33 19.42
CA CYS A 127 -5.46 5.62 18.93
C CYS A 127 -4.45 6.75 19.19
N ASP A 128 -3.21 6.40 19.56
CA ASP A 128 -2.15 7.36 19.78
C ASP A 128 -1.55 7.82 18.44
N PHE A 129 -2.23 8.75 17.80
CA PHE A 129 -1.89 9.30 16.49
C PHE A 129 -1.45 10.78 16.61
N PRO A 130 -0.17 11.08 16.87
CA PRO A 130 0.28 12.45 17.17
C PRO A 130 0.06 13.44 16.02
N THR A 131 -0.18 12.95 14.80
CA THR A 131 -0.30 13.78 13.60
C THR A 131 -1.67 13.72 12.94
N VAL A 132 -2.65 13.02 13.54
CA VAL A 132 -4.01 12.93 13.01
C VAL A 132 -4.88 14.01 13.65
N ASP A 133 -5.48 14.85 12.80
CA ASP A 133 -6.54 15.79 13.19
C ASP A 133 -7.89 15.07 13.06
N PRO A 134 -8.63 14.81 14.15
CA PRO A 134 -9.93 14.13 14.08
C PRO A 134 -10.95 14.78 13.16
N ALA A 135 -10.86 16.10 12.93
CA ALA A 135 -11.73 16.81 12.00
C ALA A 135 -11.37 16.58 10.52
N ARG A 136 -10.13 16.16 10.26
CA ARG A 136 -9.60 15.90 8.91
C ARG A 136 -8.58 14.77 8.95
N PRO A 137 -8.98 13.51 9.27
CA PRO A 137 -8.06 12.42 9.56
C PRO A 137 -7.09 12.10 8.42
N ALA A 138 -7.53 12.23 7.17
CA ALA A 138 -6.71 11.97 5.98
C ALA A 138 -5.75 13.14 5.62
N ALA A 139 -5.77 14.26 6.34
CA ALA A 139 -4.93 15.41 6.02
C ALA A 139 -3.48 15.17 6.45
N LEU A 140 -2.55 15.22 5.50
CA LEU A 140 -1.11 15.19 5.80
C LEU A 140 -0.68 16.52 6.44
N THR A 141 0.16 16.45 7.47
CA THR A 141 0.86 17.60 8.01
C THR A 141 1.93 18.12 7.04
N PRO A 142 2.43 19.36 7.21
CA PRO A 142 3.58 19.83 6.40
C PRO A 142 4.82 18.95 6.54
N GLY A 143 5.12 18.47 7.76
CA GLY A 143 6.26 17.58 8.02
C GLY A 143 6.11 16.22 7.33
N GLU A 144 4.91 15.61 7.37
CA GLU A 144 4.63 14.37 6.64
C GLU A 144 4.81 14.53 5.13
N ARG A 145 4.35 15.65 4.56
CA ARG A 145 4.55 15.94 3.14
C ARG A 145 6.03 16.04 2.77
N ASP A 146 6.81 16.77 3.55
CA ASP A 146 8.26 16.92 3.32
C ASP A 146 8.99 15.57 3.38
N VAL A 147 8.67 14.73 4.36
CA VAL A 147 9.23 13.38 4.48
C VAL A 147 8.86 12.51 3.27
N LEU A 148 7.59 12.48 2.91
CA LEU A 148 7.09 11.68 1.79
C LEU A 148 7.69 12.14 0.45
N ASP A 149 7.86 13.43 0.23
CA ASP A 149 8.48 13.98 -0.97
C ASP A 149 9.96 13.55 -1.07
N LYS A 150 10.72 13.64 0.04
CA LYS A 150 12.10 13.17 0.09
C LYS A 150 12.24 11.67 -0.16
N LEU A 151 11.35 10.88 0.42
CA LEU A 151 11.30 9.43 0.19
C LEU A 151 10.98 9.12 -1.27
N CYS A 152 9.96 9.75 -1.85
CA CYS A 152 9.62 9.58 -3.27
C CYS A 152 10.80 9.95 -4.18
N GLN A 153 11.50 11.03 -3.90
CA GLN A 153 12.69 11.42 -4.66
C GLN A 153 13.77 10.34 -4.58
N SER A 154 14.04 9.79 -3.38
CA SER A 154 15.03 8.72 -3.21
C SER A 154 14.68 7.47 -4.04
N PHE A 155 13.41 7.05 -4.06
CA PHE A 155 12.96 5.94 -4.91
C PHE A 155 13.10 6.24 -6.41
N MET A 156 12.77 7.46 -6.83
CA MET A 156 12.84 7.86 -8.24
C MET A 156 14.28 8.05 -8.74
N GLN A 157 15.21 8.40 -7.85
CA GLN A 157 16.62 8.59 -8.17
C GLN A 157 17.44 7.28 -8.15
N SER A 158 16.89 6.18 -7.62
CA SER A 158 17.56 4.89 -7.61
C SER A 158 17.69 4.31 -9.02
N GLU A 159 18.88 4.43 -9.62
CA GLU A 159 19.17 3.90 -10.97
C GLU A 159 18.99 2.38 -11.04
N LYS A 160 19.39 1.67 -9.97
CA LYS A 160 19.26 0.22 -9.87
C LYS A 160 17.78 -0.19 -9.87
N LEU A 161 16.93 0.50 -9.09
CA LEU A 161 15.49 0.27 -9.08
C LEU A 161 14.87 0.58 -10.45
N ALA A 162 15.22 1.71 -11.04
CA ALA A 162 14.72 2.11 -12.35
C ALA A 162 15.09 1.10 -13.46
N ARG A 163 16.30 0.53 -13.41
CA ARG A 163 16.76 -0.52 -14.33
C ARG A 163 15.94 -1.80 -14.16
N HIS A 164 15.73 -2.27 -12.93
CA HIS A 164 14.94 -3.46 -12.65
C HIS A 164 13.48 -3.29 -13.06
N VAL A 165 12.88 -2.15 -12.77
CA VAL A 165 11.48 -1.88 -13.15
C VAL A 165 11.33 -1.78 -14.67
N ARG A 166 12.27 -1.15 -15.39
CA ARG A 166 12.27 -1.15 -16.85
C ARG A 166 12.38 -2.57 -17.44
N PHE A 167 13.21 -3.42 -16.84
CA PHE A 167 13.29 -4.82 -17.23
C PHE A 167 11.96 -5.55 -17.03
N LEU A 168 11.30 -5.35 -15.88
CA LEU A 168 9.98 -5.93 -15.63
C LEU A 168 8.94 -5.49 -16.65
N TYR A 169 8.91 -4.22 -17.05
CA TYR A 169 8.01 -3.75 -18.10
C TYR A 169 8.37 -4.25 -19.51
N ALA A 170 9.66 -4.50 -19.76
CA ALA A 170 10.11 -4.98 -21.06
C ALA A 170 9.87 -6.50 -21.27
N LYS A 171 9.90 -7.29 -20.20
CA LYS A 171 9.85 -8.75 -20.25
C LYS A 171 8.65 -9.36 -19.53
N GLY A 172 8.09 -8.65 -18.54
CA GLY A 172 6.93 -9.08 -17.77
C GLY A 172 5.63 -8.48 -18.29
N SER A 173 4.52 -9.06 -17.80
CA SER A 173 3.16 -8.60 -18.00
C SER A 173 2.27 -9.08 -16.85
N VAL A 174 1.03 -8.60 -16.79
CA VAL A 174 0.05 -9.09 -15.80
C VAL A 174 -0.26 -10.58 -16.04
N TYR A 175 -0.27 -11.00 -17.28
CA TYR A 175 -0.35 -12.42 -17.67
C TYR A 175 0.42 -12.69 -18.96
N ARG A 176 0.70 -13.96 -19.24
CA ARG A 176 1.34 -14.40 -20.47
C ARG A 176 0.77 -15.74 -20.91
N ILE A 177 0.66 -15.95 -22.22
CA ILE A 177 0.27 -17.24 -22.79
C ILE A 177 1.49 -17.82 -23.49
N GLU A 178 1.95 -18.96 -23.01
CA GLU A 178 3.08 -19.69 -23.57
C GLU A 178 2.74 -21.19 -23.71
N ASN A 179 2.90 -21.74 -24.89
CA ASN A 179 2.60 -23.16 -25.20
C ASN A 179 1.20 -23.59 -24.71
N ASN A 180 0.17 -22.77 -24.96
CA ASN A 180 -1.21 -22.92 -24.50
C ASN A 180 -1.40 -22.91 -22.98
N ASN A 181 -0.39 -22.51 -22.21
CA ASN A 181 -0.53 -22.29 -20.77
C ASN A 181 -0.72 -20.80 -20.47
N LEU A 182 -1.68 -20.47 -19.60
CA LEU A 182 -1.87 -19.15 -19.06
C LEU A 182 -1.01 -19.00 -17.79
N LEU A 183 -0.06 -18.09 -17.85
CA LEU A 183 0.84 -17.74 -16.74
C LEU A 183 0.43 -16.39 -16.16
N PHE A 184 0.21 -16.31 -14.86
CA PHE A 184 -0.15 -15.08 -14.14
C PHE A 184 0.31 -15.18 -12.67
N HIS A 185 0.31 -14.06 -11.94
CA HIS A 185 0.89 -14.02 -10.59
C HIS A 185 -0.14 -14.37 -9.50
N GLY A 186 -1.27 -13.69 -9.46
CA GLY A 186 -2.26 -13.82 -8.40
C GLY A 186 -3.44 -14.70 -8.83
N ALA A 187 -4.49 -14.11 -9.36
CA ALA A 187 -5.71 -14.79 -9.76
C ALA A 187 -6.28 -14.25 -11.07
N VAL A 188 -7.06 -15.07 -11.77
CA VAL A 188 -8.09 -14.54 -12.67
C VAL A 188 -9.32 -14.30 -11.81
N PRO A 189 -9.73 -13.05 -11.53
CA PRO A 189 -10.80 -12.81 -10.57
C PRO A 189 -12.10 -13.50 -10.95
N LEU A 190 -12.64 -14.29 -10.03
CA LEU A 190 -13.93 -14.97 -10.16
C LEU A 190 -14.93 -14.39 -9.15
N ASP A 191 -16.21 -14.56 -9.47
CA ASP A 191 -17.31 -14.33 -8.55
C ASP A 191 -17.61 -15.59 -7.71
N GLU A 192 -18.61 -15.51 -6.84
CA GLU A 192 -19.01 -16.61 -5.95
C GLU A 192 -19.57 -17.84 -6.69
N ASN A 193 -19.96 -17.70 -7.97
CA ASN A 193 -20.46 -18.79 -8.81
C ASN A 193 -19.34 -19.44 -9.65
N GLY A 194 -18.10 -18.97 -9.51
CA GLY A 194 -16.97 -19.44 -10.29
C GLY A 194 -16.90 -18.88 -11.71
N GLU A 195 -17.73 -17.86 -12.02
CA GLU A 195 -17.70 -17.16 -13.30
C GLU A 195 -16.69 -16.00 -13.24
N PHE A 196 -16.23 -15.50 -14.40
CA PHE A 196 -15.35 -14.35 -14.44
C PHE A 196 -16.03 -13.13 -13.82
N ALA A 197 -15.44 -12.60 -12.74
CA ALA A 197 -15.94 -11.42 -12.07
C ALA A 197 -16.07 -10.23 -13.03
N ARG A 198 -17.17 -9.50 -12.91
CA ARG A 198 -17.41 -8.25 -13.65
C ARG A 198 -16.83 -7.09 -12.86
N VAL A 199 -15.99 -6.31 -13.51
CA VAL A 199 -15.34 -5.13 -12.93
C VAL A 199 -15.74 -3.89 -13.71
N GLU A 200 -16.36 -2.94 -13.02
CA GLU A 200 -16.67 -1.65 -13.61
C GLU A 200 -15.52 -0.67 -13.34
N TYR A 201 -14.97 -0.08 -14.38
CA TYR A 201 -13.89 0.89 -14.28
C TYR A 201 -13.93 1.91 -15.42
N GLY A 202 -13.96 3.20 -15.07
CA GLY A 202 -13.99 4.28 -16.05
C GLY A 202 -15.23 4.29 -16.93
N GLY A 203 -16.38 3.82 -16.42
CA GLY A 203 -17.65 3.73 -17.14
C GLY A 203 -17.75 2.55 -18.11
N GLU A 204 -16.79 1.64 -18.09
CA GLU A 204 -16.79 0.42 -18.90
C GLU A 204 -16.78 -0.82 -18.00
N THR A 205 -17.38 -1.91 -18.46
CA THR A 205 -17.38 -3.21 -17.75
C THR A 205 -16.36 -4.15 -18.37
N PHE A 206 -15.51 -4.73 -17.54
CA PHE A 206 -14.47 -5.70 -17.92
C PHE A 206 -14.67 -7.02 -17.20
N SER A 207 -14.18 -8.13 -17.80
CA SER A 207 -14.11 -9.44 -17.15
C SER A 207 -12.98 -10.28 -17.74
N GLY A 208 -12.49 -11.27 -17.01
CA GLY A 208 -11.49 -12.22 -17.47
C GLY A 208 -10.28 -11.55 -18.15
N ARG A 209 -9.97 -11.96 -19.38
CA ARG A 209 -8.85 -11.41 -20.16
C ARG A 209 -8.94 -9.89 -20.37
N ALA A 210 -10.11 -9.36 -20.67
CA ALA A 210 -10.28 -7.92 -20.91
C ALA A 210 -9.91 -7.08 -19.67
N TRP A 211 -10.19 -7.60 -18.47
CA TRP A 211 -9.77 -6.97 -17.25
C TRP A 211 -8.24 -7.03 -17.03
N MET A 212 -7.61 -8.17 -17.29
CA MET A 212 -6.16 -8.30 -17.21
C MET A 212 -5.44 -7.37 -18.20
N ASP A 213 -5.96 -7.26 -19.43
CA ASP A 213 -5.45 -6.31 -20.43
C ASP A 213 -5.62 -4.84 -19.99
N LYS A 214 -6.73 -4.52 -19.33
CA LYS A 214 -6.94 -3.18 -18.74
C LYS A 214 -5.93 -2.90 -17.64
N CYS A 215 -5.70 -3.85 -16.74
CA CYS A 215 -4.70 -3.76 -15.67
C CYS A 215 -3.30 -3.50 -16.23
N GLU A 216 -2.89 -4.25 -17.26
CA GLU A 216 -1.61 -4.05 -17.94
C GLU A 216 -1.47 -2.63 -18.51
N ARG A 217 -2.50 -2.15 -19.24
CA ARG A 217 -2.49 -0.80 -19.79
C ARG A 217 -2.37 0.27 -18.72
N MET A 218 -3.12 0.15 -17.63
CA MET A 218 -3.09 1.10 -16.53
C MET A 218 -1.74 1.11 -15.79
N ALA A 219 -1.14 -0.06 -15.56
CA ALA A 219 0.20 -0.17 -14.98
C ALA A 219 1.25 0.53 -15.84
N ARG A 220 1.24 0.29 -17.17
CA ARG A 220 2.15 0.95 -18.11
C ARG A 220 1.91 2.46 -18.17
N GLN A 221 0.67 2.89 -18.18
CA GLN A 221 0.30 4.30 -18.14
C GLN A 221 0.88 5.01 -16.90
N GLY A 222 0.80 4.39 -15.72
CA GLY A 222 1.35 4.94 -14.47
C GLY A 222 2.86 5.18 -14.54
N TYR A 223 3.59 4.40 -15.30
CA TYR A 223 5.05 4.52 -15.42
C TYR A 223 5.49 5.36 -16.63
N PHE A 224 4.87 5.17 -17.79
CA PHE A 224 5.36 5.73 -19.07
C PHE A 224 4.64 6.99 -19.55
N ALA A 225 3.43 7.29 -19.04
CA ALA A 225 2.74 8.50 -19.44
C ALA A 225 3.53 9.77 -19.05
N PRO A 226 3.33 10.90 -19.76
CA PRO A 226 4.05 12.14 -19.49
C PRO A 226 3.92 12.60 -18.03
N VAL A 227 5.02 13.10 -17.47
CA VAL A 227 5.05 13.66 -16.12
C VAL A 227 4.03 14.80 -16.01
N GLY A 228 3.24 14.84 -14.93
CA GLY A 228 2.20 15.84 -14.71
C GLY A 228 0.87 15.58 -15.43
N SER A 229 0.78 14.57 -16.32
CA SER A 229 -0.47 14.25 -16.97
C SER A 229 -1.46 13.52 -16.06
N ASP A 230 -2.76 13.75 -16.29
CA ASP A 230 -3.84 13.00 -15.62
C ASP A 230 -3.76 11.49 -15.88
N ALA A 231 -3.32 11.10 -17.06
CA ALA A 231 -3.09 9.72 -17.40
C ALA A 231 -2.07 9.08 -16.46
N ARG A 232 -0.92 9.75 -16.22
CA ARG A 232 0.09 9.25 -15.30
C ARG A 232 -0.41 9.20 -13.86
N ARG A 233 -1.14 10.22 -13.40
CA ARG A 233 -1.72 10.24 -12.06
C ARG A 233 -2.66 9.07 -11.84
N ARG A 234 -3.66 8.88 -12.74
CA ARG A 234 -4.59 7.75 -12.66
C ARG A 234 -3.89 6.39 -12.73
N GLY A 235 -2.90 6.26 -13.59
CA GLY A 235 -2.10 5.03 -13.67
C GLY A 235 -1.30 4.74 -12.40
N ARG A 236 -0.74 5.77 -11.73
CA ARG A 236 -0.07 5.63 -10.43
C ARG A 236 -1.03 5.19 -9.32
N ASP A 237 -2.22 5.77 -9.27
CA ASP A 237 -3.26 5.34 -8.32
C ASP A 237 -3.67 3.88 -8.60
N PHE A 238 -3.78 3.51 -9.88
CA PHE A 238 -4.11 2.15 -10.26
C PHE A 238 -3.00 1.13 -9.91
N LEU A 239 -1.73 1.54 -9.88
CA LEU A 239 -0.64 0.68 -9.39
C LEU A 239 -0.81 0.33 -7.90
N TYR A 240 -1.41 1.22 -7.10
CA TYR A 240 -1.80 0.90 -5.74
C TYR A 240 -3.01 -0.04 -5.69
N TYR A 241 -4.02 0.18 -6.54
CA TYR A 241 -5.13 -0.76 -6.69
C TYR A 241 -4.64 -2.18 -7.05
N LEU A 242 -3.68 -2.31 -7.95
CA LEU A 242 -3.10 -3.61 -8.29
C LEU A 242 -2.42 -4.29 -7.09
N TRP A 243 -1.88 -3.51 -6.17
CA TRP A 243 -1.21 -4.03 -4.97
C TRP A 243 -2.18 -4.57 -3.92
N CYS A 244 -3.33 -3.94 -3.70
CA CYS A 244 -4.23 -4.29 -2.60
C CYS A 244 -5.73 -4.16 -2.90
N GLY A 245 -6.10 -3.83 -4.13
CA GLY A 245 -7.51 -3.66 -4.52
C GLY A 245 -8.25 -4.99 -4.68
N PRO A 246 -9.56 -5.01 -4.39
CA PRO A 246 -10.41 -6.15 -4.66
C PRO A 246 -10.41 -6.42 -6.17
N LEU A 247 -10.55 -7.68 -6.57
CA LEU A 247 -10.53 -8.10 -7.97
C LEU A 247 -9.24 -7.75 -8.74
N SER A 248 -8.17 -7.36 -8.04
CA SER A 248 -6.85 -7.23 -8.64
C SER A 248 -6.29 -8.60 -9.05
N PRO A 249 -5.87 -8.80 -10.31
CA PRO A 249 -5.29 -10.06 -10.74
C PRO A 249 -3.89 -10.31 -10.15
N ILE A 250 -3.28 -9.30 -9.52
CA ILE A 250 -1.98 -9.40 -8.86
C ILE A 250 -2.15 -9.76 -7.38
N PHE A 251 -3.15 -9.22 -6.71
CA PHE A 251 -3.35 -9.37 -5.28
C PHE A 251 -4.08 -10.67 -4.91
N GLY A 252 -5.15 -11.02 -5.65
CA GLY A 252 -5.89 -12.27 -5.47
C GLY A 252 -6.65 -12.40 -4.14
N ARG A 253 -6.91 -11.28 -3.46
CA ARG A 253 -7.65 -11.18 -2.18
C ARG A 253 -8.67 -10.05 -2.28
N ASP A 254 -9.64 -10.02 -1.33
CA ASP A 254 -10.66 -8.98 -1.29
C ASP A 254 -10.13 -7.71 -0.58
N ARG A 255 -9.25 -7.87 0.40
CA ARG A 255 -8.70 -6.75 1.19
C ARG A 255 -7.31 -7.05 1.75
N MET A 256 -6.58 -5.99 2.06
CA MET A 256 -5.37 -6.02 2.87
C MET A 256 -5.69 -5.45 4.26
N ALA A 257 -5.68 -6.30 5.30
CA ALA A 257 -6.11 -5.95 6.65
C ALA A 257 -4.99 -5.31 7.50
N SER A 258 -4.11 -4.52 6.90
CA SER A 258 -2.97 -3.91 7.62
C SER A 258 -3.42 -2.93 8.70
N PHE A 259 -4.43 -2.10 8.42
CA PHE A 259 -4.97 -1.14 9.39
C PHE A 259 -5.57 -1.88 10.59
N GLU A 260 -6.39 -2.88 10.32
CA GLU A 260 -7.05 -3.67 11.35
C GLU A 260 -6.03 -4.35 12.26
N HIS A 261 -5.04 -5.02 11.66
CA HIS A 261 -4.01 -5.72 12.43
C HIS A 261 -3.13 -4.79 13.27
N LEU A 262 -2.99 -3.53 12.91
CA LEU A 262 -2.18 -2.56 13.64
C LEU A 262 -2.97 -1.83 14.73
N PHE A 263 -4.24 -1.48 14.45
CA PHE A 263 -4.94 -0.48 15.25
C PHE A 263 -6.26 -0.98 15.86
N VAL A 264 -6.76 -2.15 15.49
CA VAL A 264 -8.11 -2.60 15.90
C VAL A 264 -8.04 -3.89 16.70
N ASP A 265 -8.81 -3.96 17.81
CA ASP A 265 -8.99 -5.18 18.57
C ASP A 265 -9.95 -6.12 17.83
N GLY A 266 -9.45 -7.28 17.40
CA GLY A 266 -10.26 -8.26 16.69
C GLY A 266 -9.44 -9.23 15.86
N GLU A 267 -10.10 -10.22 15.34
CA GLU A 267 -9.53 -11.17 14.39
C GLU A 267 -10.01 -10.81 12.98
N PHE A 268 -9.06 -10.55 12.09
CA PHE A 268 -9.32 -10.16 10.71
C PHE A 268 -8.70 -11.19 9.76
N PRO A 269 -9.40 -12.33 9.53
CA PRO A 269 -8.89 -13.40 8.69
C PRO A 269 -8.75 -12.92 7.25
N GLU A 270 -7.74 -13.47 6.59
CA GLU A 270 -7.52 -13.26 5.17
C GLU A 270 -8.70 -13.82 4.35
N ARG A 271 -9.23 -13.01 3.44
CA ARG A 271 -10.26 -13.42 2.48
C ARG A 271 -9.66 -13.45 1.08
N LYS A 272 -9.53 -14.65 0.55
CA LYS A 272 -9.04 -14.87 -0.80
C LYS A 272 -10.16 -14.69 -1.83
N ASN A 273 -9.78 -14.36 -3.07
CA ASN A 273 -10.71 -14.38 -4.18
C ASN A 273 -11.28 -15.81 -4.37
N PRO A 274 -12.55 -15.98 -4.81
CA PRO A 274 -13.15 -17.29 -5.09
C PRO A 274 -12.34 -18.16 -6.06
N TYR A 275 -11.44 -17.59 -6.84
CA TYR A 275 -10.47 -18.33 -7.65
C TYR A 275 -9.69 -19.40 -6.85
N TYR A 276 -9.50 -19.20 -5.53
CA TYR A 276 -8.76 -20.12 -4.65
C TYR A 276 -9.67 -21.06 -3.84
N ALA A 277 -10.98 -21.03 -4.08
CA ALA A 277 -11.96 -21.87 -3.38
C ALA A 277 -12.00 -23.30 -3.92
#